data_0fd9f66c7f3c1bfef21dedf2b9bbb9be
#
_entry.id   0fd9f66c7f3c1bfef21dedf2b9bbb9be
#
_cell.length_a   1.000
_cell.length_b   1.000
_cell.length_c   1.000
_cell.angle_alpha   90.00
_cell.angle_beta   90.00
_cell.angle_gamma   90.00
#
_symmetry.space_group_name_H-M   'P 1'
#
loop_
_entity.id
_entity.type
_entity.pdbx_description
1 polymer ?
#
loop_
_entity_poly.entity_id
_entity_poly.type
_entity_poly.pdbx_seq_one_letter_code
_entity_poly.pdbx_strand_id
1 'polypeptide(L)'
;MNKQGQGVVQTIQLPHNQELKIWEKITLKVGDGKEAGTYAARIEDFLNGGIVITNPEYVQGRTLMRDGITVTVQITREDAAYEFNSKITQRHNNGTAYAILTPPKQVRRVQRRLFCRIDLSSPAEYVVLEGGKLPTKGEDDKIDWKNSHTFDVSAGGALIQSHDDIRVKDLLLLRLGLFDEVQLASPILAVCRRLVKLETGPAAGVEFVVAYDLPDLLDDSKVKALPPSVRRFSDMAQERLSRHLFDRQIELRNKGLL
;
A
#
# COMPACT_ATOMS: atom_id res chain seq x y z
N MET A 1 -19.25 -30.23 -41.78
CA MET A 1 -18.23 -29.21 -41.89
C MET A 1 -18.45 -28.19 -40.77
N ASN A 2 -17.79 -28.39 -39.63
CA ASN A 2 -17.87 -27.50 -38.47
C ASN A 2 -16.87 -26.38 -38.64
N LYS A 3 -17.35 -25.17 -38.83
CA LYS A 3 -16.52 -23.95 -38.68
C LYS A 3 -16.41 -23.64 -37.18
N GLN A 4 -15.29 -24.00 -36.59
CA GLN A 4 -14.88 -23.50 -35.26
C GLN A 4 -14.71 -21.99 -35.41
N GLY A 5 -15.56 -21.22 -34.72
CA GLY A 5 -15.37 -19.78 -34.56
C GLY A 5 -14.15 -19.54 -33.72
N GLN A 6 -13.09 -19.01 -34.32
CA GLN A 6 -11.99 -18.41 -33.60
C GLN A 6 -12.55 -17.20 -32.84
N GLY A 7 -12.67 -17.33 -31.52
CA GLY A 7 -13.02 -16.21 -30.67
C GLY A 7 -11.90 -15.17 -30.74
N VAL A 8 -12.27 -14.00 -31.24
CA VAL A 8 -11.38 -12.83 -31.18
C VAL A 8 -11.19 -12.51 -29.70
N VAL A 9 -9.99 -12.77 -29.17
CA VAL A 9 -9.61 -12.35 -27.82
C VAL A 9 -9.60 -10.82 -27.84
N GLN A 10 -10.64 -10.19 -27.30
CA GLN A 10 -10.69 -8.75 -27.14
C GLN A 10 -9.76 -8.35 -26.00
N THR A 11 -8.63 -7.75 -26.33
CA THR A 11 -7.67 -7.24 -25.38
C THR A 11 -7.98 -5.78 -25.08
N ILE A 12 -8.15 -5.42 -23.83
CA ILE A 12 -8.33 -4.02 -23.41
C ILE A 12 -6.98 -3.43 -23.11
N GLN A 13 -6.58 -2.44 -23.92
CA GLN A 13 -5.29 -1.77 -23.81
C GLN A 13 -5.27 -0.76 -22.66
N LEU A 14 -4.23 -0.81 -21.85
CA LEU A 14 -3.89 0.17 -20.83
C LEU A 14 -2.79 1.12 -21.36
N PRO A 15 -2.54 2.28 -20.73
CA PRO A 15 -1.39 3.11 -21.03
C PRO A 15 -0.07 2.32 -21.03
N HIS A 16 0.89 2.72 -21.84
CA HIS A 16 2.21 2.08 -21.98
C HIS A 16 2.18 0.65 -22.54
N ASN A 17 1.25 0.35 -23.48
CA ASN A 17 1.13 -0.96 -24.14
C ASN A 17 0.89 -2.14 -23.17
N GLN A 18 0.30 -1.87 -22.03
CA GLN A 18 -0.12 -2.90 -21.09
C GLN A 18 -1.56 -3.34 -21.41
N GLU A 19 -1.91 -4.56 -21.01
CA GLU A 19 -3.21 -5.17 -21.24
C GLU A 19 -3.83 -5.63 -19.93
N LEU A 20 -5.15 -5.62 -19.84
CA LEU A 20 -5.87 -6.29 -18.77
C LEU A 20 -5.66 -7.81 -18.90
N LYS A 21 -5.38 -8.45 -17.78
CA LYS A 21 -5.12 -9.90 -17.74
C LYS A 21 -6.23 -10.65 -17.02
N ILE A 22 -6.55 -11.84 -17.52
CA ILE A 22 -7.39 -12.80 -16.79
C ILE A 22 -6.72 -13.13 -15.46
N TRP A 23 -7.52 -13.34 -14.41
CA TRP A 23 -7.10 -13.57 -13.01
C TRP A 23 -6.45 -12.36 -12.32
N GLU A 24 -6.40 -11.21 -12.98
CA GLU A 24 -5.91 -9.99 -12.35
C GLU A 24 -6.85 -9.54 -11.23
N LYS A 25 -6.30 -9.26 -10.06
CA LYS A 25 -7.05 -8.69 -8.94
C LYS A 25 -7.39 -7.24 -9.22
N ILE A 26 -8.65 -6.89 -9.02
CA ILE A 26 -9.14 -5.52 -9.15
C ILE A 26 -9.87 -5.09 -7.89
N THR A 27 -9.89 -3.79 -7.67
CA THR A 27 -10.67 -3.15 -6.62
C THR A 27 -11.73 -2.26 -7.27
N LEU A 28 -12.97 -2.41 -6.85
CA LEU A 28 -14.08 -1.58 -7.29
C LEU A 28 -14.42 -0.61 -6.17
N LYS A 29 -14.50 0.68 -6.49
CA LYS A 29 -14.89 1.73 -5.55
C LYS A 29 -16.21 2.36 -6.00
N VAL A 30 -17.16 2.42 -5.08
CA VAL A 30 -18.42 3.14 -5.22
C VAL A 30 -18.35 4.35 -4.31
N GLY A 31 -18.45 5.55 -4.90
CA GLY A 31 -18.28 6.81 -4.16
C GLY A 31 -19.46 7.13 -3.27
N ASP A 32 -20.68 6.96 -3.79
CA ASP A 32 -21.90 7.45 -3.15
C ASP A 32 -23.01 6.41 -3.11
N GLY A 33 -24.02 6.67 -2.26
CA GLY A 33 -25.22 5.87 -2.17
C GLY A 33 -25.16 4.74 -1.14
N LYS A 34 -26.16 3.86 -1.19
CA LYS A 34 -26.28 2.73 -0.27
C LYS A 34 -25.16 1.71 -0.45
N GLU A 35 -24.65 1.60 -1.66
CA GLU A 35 -23.58 0.69 -2.07
C GLU A 35 -22.17 1.31 -1.93
N ALA A 36 -22.06 2.52 -1.37
CA ALA A 36 -20.78 3.18 -1.17
C ALA A 36 -19.81 2.28 -0.41
N GLY A 37 -18.59 2.12 -0.95
CA GLY A 37 -17.59 1.26 -0.37
C GLY A 37 -16.56 0.73 -1.36
N THR A 38 -15.76 -0.20 -0.86
CA THR A 38 -14.67 -0.85 -1.60
C THR A 38 -14.93 -2.35 -1.69
N TYR A 39 -14.78 -2.90 -2.89
CA TYR A 39 -15.05 -4.30 -3.19
C TYR A 39 -13.86 -4.90 -3.93
N ALA A 40 -13.55 -6.15 -3.64
CA ALA A 40 -12.53 -6.92 -4.33
C ALA A 40 -13.17 -7.83 -5.37
N ALA A 41 -12.53 -7.98 -6.54
CA ALA A 41 -12.91 -8.91 -7.56
C ALA A 41 -11.67 -9.36 -8.36
N ARG A 42 -11.87 -10.32 -9.28
CA ARG A 42 -10.85 -10.74 -10.26
C ARG A 42 -11.46 -10.70 -11.64
N ILE A 43 -10.65 -10.41 -12.64
CA ILE A 43 -11.04 -10.53 -14.05
C ILE A 43 -11.06 -12.02 -14.40
N GLU A 44 -12.17 -12.54 -14.90
CA GLU A 44 -12.32 -13.92 -15.30
C GLU A 44 -12.28 -14.10 -16.81
N ASP A 45 -12.88 -13.16 -17.55
CA ASP A 45 -12.96 -13.26 -19.01
C ASP A 45 -13.29 -11.89 -19.66
N PHE A 46 -13.25 -11.85 -20.97
CA PHE A 46 -13.66 -10.72 -21.80
C PHE A 46 -14.71 -11.21 -22.80
N LEU A 47 -15.97 -10.83 -22.60
CA LEU A 47 -17.10 -11.27 -23.44
C LEU A 47 -17.83 -10.08 -24.04
N ASN A 48 -18.04 -10.11 -25.36
CA ASN A 48 -18.85 -9.11 -26.09
C ASN A 48 -18.48 -7.66 -25.78
N GLY A 49 -17.18 -7.40 -25.60
CA GLY A 49 -16.67 -6.07 -25.23
C GLY A 49 -16.81 -5.72 -23.75
N GLY A 50 -17.37 -6.60 -22.92
CA GLY A 50 -17.43 -6.44 -21.47
C GLY A 50 -16.30 -7.15 -20.75
N ILE A 51 -16.02 -6.74 -19.51
CA ILE A 51 -15.06 -7.39 -18.61
C ILE A 51 -15.87 -8.24 -17.63
N VAL A 52 -15.72 -9.55 -17.72
CA VAL A 52 -16.32 -10.49 -16.75
C VAL A 52 -15.45 -10.55 -15.52
N ILE A 53 -16.07 -10.35 -14.38
CA ILE A 53 -15.38 -10.37 -13.09
C ILE A 53 -16.07 -11.33 -12.11
N THR A 54 -15.33 -11.88 -11.16
CA THR A 54 -15.93 -12.59 -10.03
C THR A 54 -17.01 -11.73 -9.38
N ASN A 55 -17.96 -12.35 -8.68
CA ASN A 55 -18.90 -11.56 -7.89
C ASN A 55 -18.11 -10.66 -6.90
N PRO A 56 -18.32 -9.33 -6.94
CA PRO A 56 -17.58 -8.42 -6.09
C PRO A 56 -17.77 -8.73 -4.60
N GLU A 57 -16.66 -9.02 -3.93
CA GLU A 57 -16.63 -9.26 -2.51
C GLU A 57 -16.36 -7.94 -1.76
N TYR A 58 -17.10 -7.76 -0.75
CA TYR A 58 -17.08 -6.60 0.09
C TYR A 58 -15.84 -6.56 1.01
N VAL A 59 -15.05 -5.53 0.85
CA VAL A 59 -13.88 -5.26 1.70
C VAL A 59 -14.22 -4.24 2.78
N GLN A 60 -14.92 -3.17 2.37
CA GLN A 60 -15.35 -2.10 3.26
C GLN A 60 -16.55 -1.37 2.65
N GLY A 61 -17.69 -1.34 3.36
CA GLY A 61 -18.93 -0.73 2.88
C GLY A 61 -20.18 -1.40 3.50
N ARG A 62 -21.36 -1.33 2.92
CA ARG A 62 -22.62 -1.72 3.59
C ARG A 62 -23.52 -2.71 2.84
N THR A 63 -23.52 -2.71 1.52
CA THR A 63 -24.44 -3.51 0.73
C THR A 63 -23.81 -4.03 -0.56
N LEU A 64 -24.42 -5.08 -1.13
CA LEU A 64 -24.04 -5.61 -2.42
C LEU A 64 -24.35 -4.59 -3.53
N MET A 65 -23.44 -4.46 -4.50
CA MET A 65 -23.63 -3.63 -5.66
C MET A 65 -24.77 -4.16 -6.55
N ARG A 66 -25.59 -3.26 -7.10
CA ARG A 66 -26.68 -3.57 -8.04
C ARG A 66 -26.25 -3.30 -9.49
N ASP A 67 -27.02 -3.79 -10.43
CA ASP A 67 -26.84 -3.49 -11.84
C ASP A 67 -27.04 -2.00 -12.13
N GLY A 68 -26.30 -1.48 -13.09
CA GLY A 68 -26.34 -0.07 -13.49
C GLY A 68 -25.50 0.86 -12.63
N ILE A 69 -24.90 0.39 -11.54
CA ILE A 69 -24.05 1.22 -10.69
C ILE A 69 -22.74 1.58 -11.39
N THR A 70 -22.32 2.81 -11.23
CA THR A 70 -21.01 3.27 -11.70
C THR A 70 -19.96 2.99 -10.64
N VAL A 71 -18.85 2.39 -11.06
CA VAL A 71 -17.73 2.03 -10.20
C VAL A 71 -16.42 2.63 -10.75
N THR A 72 -15.52 3.01 -9.89
CA THR A 72 -14.12 3.23 -10.26
C THR A 72 -13.38 1.92 -10.07
N VAL A 73 -12.92 1.34 -11.16
CA VAL A 73 -12.08 0.13 -11.16
C VAL A 73 -10.63 0.54 -10.96
N GLN A 74 -9.96 -0.11 -10.05
CA GLN A 74 -8.56 0.11 -9.76
C GLN A 74 -7.78 -1.18 -9.86
N ILE A 75 -6.67 -1.12 -10.58
CA ILE A 75 -5.70 -2.20 -10.76
C ILE A 75 -4.39 -1.73 -10.18
N THR A 76 -3.79 -2.51 -9.30
CA THR A 76 -2.49 -2.18 -8.72
C THR A 76 -1.44 -3.11 -9.29
N ARG A 77 -0.45 -2.54 -9.97
CA ARG A 77 0.71 -3.25 -10.50
C ARG A 77 1.99 -2.72 -9.85
N GLU A 78 3.11 -3.32 -10.17
CA GLU A 78 4.41 -2.93 -9.60
C GLU A 78 4.78 -1.49 -9.96
N ASP A 79 4.56 -1.11 -11.23
CA ASP A 79 4.92 0.21 -11.77
C ASP A 79 3.98 1.32 -11.32
N ALA A 80 2.68 1.07 -11.24
CA ALA A 80 1.67 2.06 -10.91
C ALA A 80 0.31 1.45 -10.56
N ALA A 81 -0.63 2.29 -10.14
CA ALA A 81 -2.04 1.95 -10.17
C ALA A 81 -2.66 2.48 -11.48
N TYR A 82 -3.63 1.72 -11.99
CA TYR A 82 -4.43 2.08 -13.15
C TYR A 82 -5.88 2.20 -12.72
N GLU A 83 -6.54 3.27 -13.12
CA GLU A 83 -7.92 3.55 -12.74
C GLU A 83 -8.76 3.89 -13.96
N PHE A 84 -9.99 3.38 -13.98
CA PHE A 84 -10.99 3.75 -14.97
C PHE A 84 -12.40 3.64 -14.39
N ASN A 85 -13.32 4.39 -14.99
CA ASN A 85 -14.73 4.30 -14.64
C ASN A 85 -15.42 3.25 -15.52
N SER A 86 -16.29 2.48 -14.91
CA SER A 86 -17.08 1.44 -15.55
C SER A 86 -18.47 1.38 -14.93
N LYS A 87 -19.38 0.64 -15.55
CA LYS A 87 -20.70 0.31 -15.00
C LYS A 87 -20.86 -1.19 -14.90
N ILE A 88 -21.49 -1.66 -13.84
CA ILE A 88 -21.97 -3.04 -13.75
C ILE A 88 -23.21 -3.13 -14.62
N THR A 89 -23.14 -3.89 -15.72
CA THR A 89 -24.23 -4.04 -16.69
C THR A 89 -25.12 -5.23 -16.37
N GLN A 90 -24.56 -6.27 -15.78
CA GLN A 90 -25.28 -7.50 -15.49
C GLN A 90 -24.60 -8.26 -14.36
N ARG A 91 -25.41 -8.90 -13.53
CA ARG A 91 -24.96 -9.84 -12.49
C ARG A 91 -25.69 -11.17 -12.67
N HIS A 92 -24.94 -12.24 -12.55
CA HIS A 92 -25.48 -13.59 -12.59
C HIS A 92 -25.27 -14.25 -11.23
N ASN A 93 -26.38 -14.79 -10.68
CA ASN A 93 -26.35 -15.44 -9.37
C ASN A 93 -26.75 -16.95 -9.45
N ASN A 94 -26.97 -17.45 -10.66
CA ASN A 94 -27.34 -18.86 -10.86
C ASN A 94 -26.06 -19.68 -11.17
N GLY A 95 -25.64 -20.50 -10.23
CA GLY A 95 -24.37 -21.25 -10.33
C GLY A 95 -23.16 -20.42 -9.90
N THR A 96 -22.16 -20.27 -10.76
CA THR A 96 -21.02 -19.40 -10.47
C THR A 96 -21.46 -17.94 -10.57
N ALA A 97 -21.41 -17.21 -9.46
CA ALA A 97 -21.80 -15.81 -9.42
C ALA A 97 -20.72 -14.93 -10.06
N TYR A 98 -21.08 -14.12 -11.05
CA TYR A 98 -20.19 -13.18 -11.73
C TYR A 98 -20.90 -11.86 -12.05
N ALA A 99 -20.14 -10.83 -12.37
CA ALA A 99 -20.64 -9.55 -12.85
C ALA A 99 -19.94 -9.15 -14.16
N ILE A 100 -20.59 -8.31 -14.95
CA ILE A 100 -20.04 -7.77 -16.20
C ILE A 100 -19.88 -6.26 -16.05
N LEU A 101 -18.68 -5.79 -16.31
CA LEU A 101 -18.33 -4.37 -16.36
C LEU A 101 -18.30 -3.89 -17.82
N THR A 102 -18.74 -2.65 -18.05
CA THR A 102 -18.49 -2.00 -19.35
C THR A 102 -16.99 -1.81 -19.57
N PRO A 103 -16.51 -1.89 -20.82
CA PRO A 103 -15.10 -1.59 -21.10
C PRO A 103 -14.78 -0.13 -20.76
N PRO A 104 -13.54 0.16 -20.36
CA PRO A 104 -13.12 1.52 -20.08
C PRO A 104 -13.10 2.37 -21.35
N LYS A 105 -13.64 3.59 -21.27
CA LYS A 105 -13.46 4.61 -22.31
C LYS A 105 -12.08 5.26 -22.24
N GLN A 106 -11.56 5.39 -21.04
CA GLN A 106 -10.27 5.99 -20.75
C GLN A 106 -9.69 5.32 -19.50
N VAL A 107 -8.39 5.04 -19.52
CA VAL A 107 -7.65 4.51 -18.37
C VAL A 107 -6.62 5.54 -17.95
N ARG A 108 -6.58 5.83 -16.65
CA ARG A 108 -5.64 6.76 -16.04
C ARG A 108 -4.58 5.99 -15.27
N ARG A 109 -3.30 6.28 -15.54
CA ARG A 109 -2.20 5.82 -14.70
C ARG A 109 -2.08 6.76 -13.50
N VAL A 110 -2.08 6.20 -12.30
CA VAL A 110 -2.02 6.95 -11.04
C VAL A 110 -0.75 6.55 -10.30
N GLN A 111 0.20 7.46 -10.28
CA GLN A 111 1.40 7.30 -9.45
C GLN A 111 1.03 7.70 -8.01
N ARG A 112 0.97 6.72 -7.11
CA ARG A 112 0.60 6.95 -5.70
C ARG A 112 1.80 7.04 -4.77
N ARG A 113 2.94 6.53 -5.22
CA ARG A 113 4.15 6.47 -4.41
C ARG A 113 5.05 7.64 -4.78
N LEU A 114 5.38 8.44 -3.80
CA LEU A 114 6.37 9.51 -3.95
C LEU A 114 7.80 8.94 -3.99
N PHE A 115 8.03 7.82 -3.29
CA PHE A 115 9.32 7.18 -3.17
C PHE A 115 9.30 5.78 -3.74
N CYS A 116 10.42 5.35 -4.31
CA CYS A 116 10.61 3.96 -4.68
C CYS A 116 10.58 3.08 -3.41
N ARG A 117 10.14 1.85 -3.58
CA ARG A 117 10.09 0.87 -2.51
C ARG A 117 10.86 -0.36 -2.94
N ILE A 118 11.69 -0.87 -2.08
CA ILE A 118 12.43 -2.08 -2.32
C ILE A 118 12.09 -3.13 -1.26
N ASP A 119 12.00 -4.36 -1.67
CA ASP A 119 11.91 -5.50 -0.77
C ASP A 119 13.29 -5.68 -0.13
N LEU A 120 13.37 -5.37 1.15
CA LEU A 120 14.62 -5.37 1.91
C LEU A 120 14.36 -5.87 3.32
N SER A 121 14.95 -7.01 3.64
CA SER A 121 14.99 -7.52 5.02
C SER A 121 16.18 -6.88 5.72
N SER A 122 15.91 -6.02 6.69
CA SER A 122 16.91 -5.36 7.54
C SER A 122 16.47 -5.44 8.99
N PRO A 123 17.39 -5.59 9.96
CA PRO A 123 17.04 -5.52 11.36
C PRO A 123 16.31 -4.22 11.71
N ALA A 124 15.31 -4.33 12.55
CA ALA A 124 14.54 -3.20 13.05
C ALA A 124 14.21 -3.42 14.53
N GLU A 125 14.00 -2.33 15.24
CA GLU A 125 13.48 -2.32 16.60
C GLU A 125 12.42 -1.24 16.70
N TYR A 126 11.38 -1.47 17.47
CA TYR A 126 10.36 -0.47 17.70
C TYR A 126 9.88 -0.45 19.14
N VAL A 127 9.28 0.67 19.53
CA VAL A 127 8.48 0.80 20.74
C VAL A 127 7.22 1.60 20.43
N VAL A 128 6.07 1.16 20.91
CA VAL A 128 4.80 1.88 20.78
C VAL A 128 4.73 2.96 21.85
N LEU A 129 4.37 4.17 21.46
CA LEU A 129 4.17 5.29 22.37
C LEU A 129 2.74 5.29 22.88
N GLU A 130 2.50 4.67 24.01
CA GLU A 130 1.16 4.56 24.60
C GLU A 130 0.63 5.94 25.04
N GLY A 131 -0.56 6.29 24.51
CA GLY A 131 -1.20 7.58 24.79
C GLY A 131 -0.38 8.78 24.37
N GLY A 132 0.59 8.60 23.43
CA GLY A 132 1.50 9.65 23.00
C GLY A 132 2.54 10.03 24.06
N LYS A 133 2.73 9.21 25.10
CA LYS A 133 3.80 9.39 26.07
C LYS A 133 5.12 9.05 25.41
N LEU A 134 5.96 10.05 25.33
CA LEU A 134 7.31 9.93 24.80
C LEU A 134 8.25 9.55 25.94
N PRO A 135 9.29 8.75 25.68
CA PRO A 135 10.33 8.52 26.66
C PRO A 135 10.93 9.86 27.07
N THR A 136 11.10 10.07 28.36
CA THR A 136 11.76 11.27 28.89
C THR A 136 13.25 11.22 28.58
N LYS A 137 13.86 12.40 28.41
CA LYS A 137 15.30 12.52 28.16
C LYS A 137 16.07 11.86 29.32
N GLY A 138 16.82 10.80 29.03
CA GLY A 138 17.56 10.02 30.04
C GLY A 138 16.96 8.65 30.36
N GLU A 139 15.84 8.29 29.76
CA GLU A 139 15.23 6.97 29.91
C GLU A 139 15.53 6.01 28.73
N ASP A 140 16.42 6.38 27.81
CA ASP A 140 16.79 5.54 26.66
C ASP A 140 17.23 4.13 27.08
N ASP A 141 17.89 3.99 28.25
CA ASP A 141 18.29 2.69 28.80
C ASP A 141 17.12 1.88 29.38
N LYS A 142 15.96 2.49 29.52
CA LYS A 142 14.75 1.85 30.07
C LYS A 142 13.69 1.52 29.04
N ILE A 143 13.92 1.87 27.76
CA ILE A 143 12.96 1.58 26.69
C ILE A 143 13.04 0.10 26.37
N ASP A 144 11.91 -0.58 26.50
CA ASP A 144 11.75 -1.98 26.10
C ASP A 144 11.57 -2.06 24.57
N TRP A 145 12.68 -2.09 23.85
CA TRP A 145 12.72 -2.20 22.41
C TRP A 145 12.30 -3.60 21.97
N LYS A 146 11.29 -3.69 21.11
CA LYS A 146 10.84 -4.94 20.50
C LYS A 146 11.61 -5.19 19.22
N ASN A 147 12.23 -6.37 19.14
CA ASN A 147 12.93 -6.79 17.94
C ASN A 147 11.96 -6.98 16.78
N SER A 148 12.39 -6.58 15.60
CA SER A 148 11.64 -6.62 14.37
C SER A 148 12.58 -6.74 13.17
N HIS A 149 12.03 -6.84 11.98
CA HIS A 149 12.73 -6.68 10.71
C HIS A 149 11.79 -6.02 9.69
N THR A 150 12.38 -5.45 8.65
CA THR A 150 11.63 -4.91 7.53
C THR A 150 11.32 -5.98 6.51
N PHE A 151 10.19 -5.85 5.81
CA PHE A 151 9.84 -6.59 4.61
C PHE A 151 10.08 -5.75 3.35
N ASP A 152 9.66 -4.50 3.41
CA ASP A 152 9.94 -3.50 2.39
C ASP A 152 10.29 -2.16 3.04
N VAL A 153 11.06 -1.34 2.34
CA VAL A 153 11.44 0.00 2.79
C VAL A 153 11.36 1.00 1.64
N SER A 154 10.94 2.19 1.94
CA SER A 154 11.01 3.39 1.10
C SER A 154 11.50 4.57 1.91
N ALA A 155 11.80 5.69 1.26
CA ALA A 155 12.18 6.88 2.01
C ALA A 155 11.05 7.46 2.87
N GLY A 156 9.78 7.13 2.57
CA GLY A 156 8.63 7.60 3.35
C GLY A 156 8.12 6.62 4.39
N GLY A 157 8.66 5.40 4.49
CA GLY A 157 8.16 4.40 5.43
C GLY A 157 8.64 2.99 5.16
N ALA A 158 8.19 2.05 5.96
CA ALA A 158 8.53 0.64 5.86
C ALA A 158 7.33 -0.26 6.19
N LEU A 159 7.40 -1.50 5.73
CA LEU A 159 6.60 -2.59 6.25
C LEU A 159 7.49 -3.38 7.21
N ILE A 160 7.13 -3.40 8.49
CA ILE A 160 7.89 -4.09 9.53
C ILE A 160 7.12 -5.27 10.09
N GLN A 161 7.81 -6.30 10.54
CA GLN A 161 7.20 -7.32 11.38
C GLN A 161 6.64 -6.64 12.63
N SER A 162 5.43 -7.02 13.04
CA SER A 162 4.82 -6.49 14.25
C SER A 162 4.44 -7.62 15.20
N HIS A 163 4.26 -7.25 16.46
CA HIS A 163 3.55 -8.05 17.43
C HIS A 163 2.11 -7.51 17.54
N ASP A 164 1.24 -8.16 18.29
CA ASP A 164 -0.19 -7.80 18.39
C ASP A 164 -0.45 -6.50 19.20
N ASP A 165 0.60 -5.74 19.47
CA ASP A 165 0.58 -4.52 20.29
C ASP A 165 0.41 -3.23 19.48
N ILE A 166 0.56 -3.28 18.16
CA ILE A 166 0.45 -2.09 17.28
C ILE A 166 -0.99 -1.94 16.78
N ARG A 167 -1.49 -0.71 16.81
CA ARG A 167 -2.78 -0.32 16.22
C ARG A 167 -2.59 0.73 15.12
N VAL A 168 -3.54 0.80 14.21
CA VAL A 168 -3.55 1.88 13.21
C VAL A 168 -3.64 3.23 13.92
N LYS A 169 -2.78 4.17 13.49
CA LYS A 169 -2.55 5.51 14.06
C LYS A 169 -1.65 5.56 15.31
N ASP A 170 -1.18 4.44 15.81
CA ASP A 170 -0.18 4.48 16.87
C ASP A 170 1.10 5.17 16.39
N LEU A 171 1.71 5.92 17.31
CA LEU A 171 3.03 6.49 17.15
C LEU A 171 4.07 5.49 17.66
N LEU A 172 5.13 5.33 16.90
CA LEU A 172 6.24 4.44 17.23
C LEU A 172 7.56 5.20 17.18
N LEU A 173 8.46 4.90 18.12
CA LEU A 173 9.88 5.11 17.87
C LEU A 173 10.41 3.89 17.13
N LEU A 174 11.20 4.12 16.09
CA LEU A 174 11.68 3.09 15.20
C LEU A 174 13.17 3.22 14.97
N ARG A 175 13.91 2.12 15.13
CA ARG A 175 15.30 1.95 14.73
C ARG A 175 15.35 1.02 13.54
N LEU A 176 16.10 1.38 12.52
CA LEU A 176 16.33 0.55 11.33
C LEU A 176 17.82 0.39 11.13
N GLY A 177 18.30 -0.85 11.00
CA GLY A 177 19.72 -1.11 10.72
C GLY A 177 20.21 -0.44 9.43
N LEU A 178 19.32 -0.29 8.44
CA LEU A 178 19.58 0.47 7.23
C LEU A 178 20.03 1.92 7.50
N PHE A 179 19.60 2.55 8.59
CA PHE A 179 19.94 3.94 8.88
C PHE A 179 21.43 4.10 9.23
N ASP A 180 22.05 3.08 9.78
CA ASP A 180 23.49 3.09 10.03
C ASP A 180 24.29 3.10 8.73
N GLU A 181 23.83 2.35 7.69
CA GLU A 181 24.45 2.31 6.36
C GLU A 181 24.44 3.69 5.68
N VAL A 182 23.37 4.47 5.89
CA VAL A 182 23.21 5.81 5.31
C VAL A 182 23.55 6.95 6.26
N GLN A 183 24.08 6.63 7.45
CA GLN A 183 24.46 7.60 8.51
C GLN A 183 23.31 8.54 8.87
N LEU A 184 22.10 8.00 9.01
CA LEU A 184 20.93 8.73 9.48
C LEU A 184 20.79 8.60 10.99
N ALA A 185 20.29 9.68 11.60
CA ALA A 185 20.02 9.68 13.03
C ALA A 185 18.89 8.70 13.37
N SER A 186 19.06 7.93 14.44
CA SER A 186 18.12 6.94 14.96
C SER A 186 17.96 7.12 16.48
N PRO A 187 16.79 6.86 17.09
CA PRO A 187 15.54 6.48 16.46
C PRO A 187 14.83 7.62 15.72
N ILE A 188 13.87 7.27 14.87
CA ILE A 188 12.93 8.19 14.24
C ILE A 188 11.52 7.99 14.77
N LEU A 189 10.63 8.97 14.58
CA LEU A 189 9.20 8.81 14.81
C LEU A 189 8.52 8.23 13.56
N ALA A 190 7.58 7.33 13.76
CA ALA A 190 6.76 6.78 12.70
C ALA A 190 5.30 6.65 13.15
N VAL A 191 4.38 6.62 12.18
CA VAL A 191 2.94 6.41 12.41
C VAL A 191 2.52 5.10 11.76
N CYS A 192 1.85 4.21 12.49
CA CYS A 192 1.23 3.04 11.89
C CYS A 192 0.05 3.45 11.01
N ARG A 193 0.14 3.18 9.71
CA ARG A 193 -0.90 3.49 8.72
C ARG A 193 -1.79 2.31 8.39
N ARG A 194 -1.28 1.08 8.52
CA ARG A 194 -2.03 -0.15 8.26
C ARG A 194 -1.44 -1.35 8.97
N LEU A 195 -2.28 -2.32 9.26
CA LEU A 195 -1.85 -3.66 9.68
C LEU A 195 -2.09 -4.64 8.53
N VAL A 196 -1.19 -5.59 8.37
CA VAL A 196 -1.24 -6.62 7.33
C VAL A 196 -0.96 -7.97 7.99
N LYS A 197 -1.70 -8.99 7.60
CA LYS A 197 -1.39 -10.37 7.98
C LYS A 197 -0.65 -11.03 6.82
N LEU A 198 0.62 -11.33 7.01
CA LEU A 198 1.44 -12.09 6.08
C LEU A 198 1.46 -13.57 6.49
N GLU A 199 1.95 -14.44 5.63
CA GLU A 199 2.14 -15.86 5.97
C GLU A 199 3.12 -16.05 7.13
N THR A 200 4.10 -15.16 7.24
CA THR A 200 5.12 -15.14 8.30
C THR A 200 4.65 -14.51 9.61
N GLY A 201 3.42 -13.97 9.65
CA GLY A 201 2.87 -13.33 10.84
C GLY A 201 2.33 -11.93 10.60
N PRO A 202 1.96 -11.21 11.68
CA PRO A 202 1.47 -9.84 11.57
C PRO A 202 2.57 -8.87 11.16
N ALA A 203 2.21 -7.85 10.37
CA ALA A 203 3.09 -6.79 9.93
C ALA A 203 2.39 -5.43 10.00
N ALA A 204 3.15 -4.38 10.26
CA ALA A 204 2.68 -3.01 10.31
C ALA A 204 3.33 -2.16 9.21
N GLY A 205 2.50 -1.53 8.37
CA GLY A 205 2.96 -0.50 7.45
C GLY A 205 3.06 0.83 8.18
N VAL A 206 4.28 1.32 8.35
CA VAL A 206 4.58 2.55 9.08
C VAL A 206 5.05 3.64 8.12
N GLU A 207 4.67 4.88 8.41
CA GLU A 207 5.10 6.08 7.71
C GLU A 207 6.06 6.87 8.61
N PHE A 208 7.21 7.23 8.07
CA PHE A 208 8.20 8.02 8.80
C PHE A 208 7.74 9.47 8.89
N VAL A 209 7.87 10.03 10.07
CA VAL A 209 7.49 11.41 10.36
C VAL A 209 8.71 12.30 10.20
N VAL A 210 8.68 13.19 9.23
CA VAL A 210 9.73 14.21 9.09
C VAL A 210 9.56 15.31 10.13
N ALA A 211 10.66 15.97 10.49
CA ALA A 211 10.68 16.97 11.55
C ALA A 211 9.66 18.10 11.34
N TYR A 212 9.37 18.44 10.10
CA TYR A 212 8.40 19.46 9.72
C TYR A 212 6.96 19.11 10.11
N ASP A 213 6.60 17.82 10.04
CA ASP A 213 5.23 17.34 10.30
C ASP A 213 4.97 17.04 11.79
N LEU A 214 5.99 17.13 12.64
CA LEU A 214 5.86 16.86 14.08
C LEU A 214 4.79 17.72 14.78
N PRO A 215 4.67 19.04 14.49
CA PRO A 215 3.65 19.89 15.10
C PRO A 215 2.21 19.50 14.76
N ASP A 216 1.99 18.84 13.62
CA ASP A 216 0.67 18.38 13.21
C ASP A 216 0.21 17.12 13.98
N LEU A 217 1.17 16.41 14.57
CA LEU A 217 0.93 15.15 15.28
C LEU A 217 1.02 15.30 16.80
N LEU A 218 1.81 16.24 17.28
CA LEU A 218 2.15 16.40 18.69
C LEU A 218 2.13 17.88 19.08
N ASP A 219 1.69 18.17 20.29
CA ASP A 219 1.80 19.50 20.84
C ASP A 219 3.27 19.91 21.10
N ASP A 220 3.52 21.22 21.20
CA ASP A 220 4.87 21.79 21.35
C ASP A 220 5.64 21.22 22.54
N SER A 221 4.97 20.86 23.63
CA SER A 221 5.60 20.31 24.82
C SER A 221 6.15 18.93 24.55
N LYS A 222 5.38 18.09 23.84
CA LYS A 222 5.79 16.74 23.44
C LYS A 222 6.90 16.80 22.39
N VAL A 223 6.78 17.70 21.40
CA VAL A 223 7.85 17.89 20.39
C VAL A 223 9.19 18.26 21.06
N LYS A 224 9.17 19.13 22.08
CA LYS A 224 10.37 19.50 22.84
C LYS A 224 10.95 18.33 23.63
N ALA A 225 10.12 17.41 24.08
CA ALA A 225 10.52 16.22 24.83
C ALA A 225 11.10 15.10 23.95
N LEU A 226 10.94 15.16 22.61
CA LEU A 226 11.46 14.16 21.70
C LEU A 226 13.00 14.07 21.75
N PRO A 227 13.56 12.86 21.58
CA PRO A 227 14.99 12.69 21.38
C PRO A 227 15.48 13.56 20.21
N PRO A 228 16.70 14.11 20.31
CA PRO A 228 17.25 14.95 19.24
C PRO A 228 17.34 14.26 17.88
N SER A 229 17.51 12.93 17.87
CA SER A 229 17.51 12.10 16.66
C SER A 229 16.19 12.20 15.88
N VAL A 230 15.07 12.11 16.58
CA VAL A 230 13.72 12.21 15.97
C VAL A 230 13.53 13.56 15.28
N ARG A 231 14.01 14.64 15.92
CA ARG A 231 13.93 16.00 15.36
C ARG A 231 14.90 16.27 14.22
N ARG A 232 15.82 15.34 13.94
CA ARG A 232 16.79 15.43 12.83
C ARG A 232 16.38 14.71 11.56
N PHE A 233 15.31 13.91 11.61
CA PHE A 233 14.80 13.27 10.41
C PHE A 233 14.05 14.31 9.58
N SER A 234 14.77 14.97 8.68
CA SER A 234 14.31 16.06 7.81
C SER A 234 14.11 15.58 6.38
N ASP A 235 13.56 16.46 5.53
CA ASP A 235 13.45 16.21 4.08
C ASP A 235 14.79 15.84 3.46
N MET A 236 15.91 16.49 3.90
CA MET A 236 17.25 16.13 3.43
C MET A 236 17.67 14.71 3.83
N ALA A 237 17.30 14.27 5.04
CA ALA A 237 17.54 12.91 5.50
C ALA A 237 16.71 11.92 4.67
N GLN A 238 15.45 12.25 4.41
CA GLN A 238 14.55 11.47 3.57
C GLN A 238 15.05 11.38 2.13
N GLU A 239 15.55 12.48 1.56
CA GLU A 239 16.15 12.49 0.21
C GLU A 239 17.42 11.62 0.14
N ARG A 240 18.29 11.68 1.16
CA ARG A 240 19.47 10.81 1.27
C ARG A 240 19.08 9.33 1.26
N LEU A 241 18.08 8.97 2.06
CA LEU A 241 17.54 7.62 2.10
C LEU A 241 16.96 7.21 0.76
N SER A 242 16.21 8.11 0.10
CA SER A 242 15.62 7.87 -1.22
C SER A 242 16.68 7.55 -2.27
N ARG A 243 17.78 8.30 -2.28
CA ARG A 243 18.90 8.09 -3.20
C ARG A 243 19.58 6.75 -2.96
N HIS A 244 19.88 6.43 -1.70
CA HIS A 244 20.49 5.14 -1.35
C HIS A 244 19.63 3.94 -1.78
N LEU A 245 18.31 4.00 -1.51
CA LEU A 245 17.37 2.94 -1.90
C LEU A 245 17.24 2.82 -3.43
N PHE A 246 17.29 3.93 -4.14
CA PHE A 246 17.28 3.92 -5.61
C PHE A 246 18.54 3.25 -6.17
N ASP A 247 19.73 3.60 -5.67
CA ASP A 247 20.98 2.99 -6.07
C ASP A 247 20.97 1.48 -5.79
N ARG A 248 20.47 1.08 -4.61
CA ARG A 248 20.29 -0.32 -4.23
C ARG A 248 19.34 -1.06 -5.17
N GLN A 249 18.25 -0.42 -5.59
CA GLN A 249 17.30 -1.01 -6.55
C GLN A 249 17.97 -1.26 -7.92
N ILE A 250 18.79 -0.33 -8.39
CA ILE A 250 19.57 -0.50 -9.63
C ILE A 250 20.53 -1.69 -9.50
N GLU A 251 21.24 -1.79 -8.39
CA GLU A 251 22.16 -2.91 -8.15
C GLU A 251 21.44 -4.26 -8.18
N LEU A 252 20.29 -4.37 -7.50
CA LEU A 252 19.50 -5.60 -7.46
C LEU A 252 18.98 -5.99 -8.83
N ARG A 253 18.51 -5.03 -9.64
CA ARG A 253 18.12 -5.27 -11.05
C ARG A 253 19.29 -5.76 -11.90
N ASN A 254 20.45 -5.13 -11.77
CA ASN A 254 21.66 -5.54 -12.53
C ASN A 254 22.12 -6.96 -12.15
N LYS A 255 21.82 -7.41 -10.94
CA LYS A 255 22.10 -8.78 -10.46
C LYS A 255 20.97 -9.78 -10.80
N GLY A 256 19.88 -9.34 -11.44
CA GLY A 256 18.72 -10.20 -11.75
C GLY A 256 17.94 -10.66 -10.50
N LEU A 257 18.00 -9.90 -9.42
CA LEU A 257 17.33 -10.19 -8.16
C LEU A 257 16.00 -9.40 -7.99
N LEU A 258 15.67 -8.58 -8.97
CA LEU A 258 14.39 -7.84 -9.10
C LEU A 258 13.86 -7.98 -10.52
#